data_7d536cd9125fa5e635f476276090caf3
#
_entry.id   7d536cd9125fa5e635f476276090caf3
#
_cell.length_a   1.000
_cell.length_b   1.000
_cell.length_c   1.000
_cell.angle_alpha   90.00
_cell.angle_beta   90.00
_cell.angle_gamma   90.00
#
_symmetry.space_group_name_H-M   'P 1'
#
loop_
_entity.id
_entity.type
_entity.pdbx_description
1 polymer ?
#
loop_
_entity_poly.entity_id
_entity_poly.type
_entity_poly.pdbx_seq_one_letter_code
_entity_poly.pdbx_strand_id
1 'polypeptide(L)'
;MKAKLLNLLETKGDLPPLSDVLLNLENRVNDPSSDIEEISGLIQTEPVLSGRLIKLSNSVLFGGGRDEVHNLSEAIMRLGMKMVLDLAYTLELPKAFKKSKSFDHIQFWKHSLGVAYLSRSLAIHLGSQKEDLDASYLAG
;
A
#
# COMPACT_ATOMS: atom_id res chain seq x y z
N MET A 1 -27.46 -9.89 -6.88
CA MET A 1 -26.48 -8.82 -6.61
C MET A 1 -25.10 -9.10 -7.24
N LYS A 2 -24.53 -10.29 -7.04
CA LYS A 2 -23.23 -10.69 -7.62
C LYS A 2 -23.19 -10.66 -9.15
N ALA A 3 -24.24 -11.18 -9.82
CA ALA A 3 -24.37 -11.17 -11.29
C ALA A 3 -24.49 -9.76 -11.88
N LYS A 4 -25.14 -8.83 -11.15
CA LYS A 4 -25.30 -7.44 -11.57
C LYS A 4 -23.98 -6.64 -11.44
N LEU A 5 -23.16 -6.97 -10.44
CA LEU A 5 -21.81 -6.43 -10.25
C LEU A 5 -20.85 -6.93 -11.31
N LEU A 6 -20.88 -8.23 -11.61
CA LEU A 6 -20.06 -8.83 -12.67
C LEU A 6 -20.39 -8.24 -14.05
N ASN A 7 -21.68 -8.08 -14.35
CA ASN A 7 -22.13 -7.46 -15.59
C ASN A 7 -21.75 -5.97 -15.69
N LEU A 8 -21.72 -5.24 -14.56
CA LEU A 8 -21.23 -3.86 -14.52
C LEU A 8 -19.72 -3.75 -14.74
N LEU A 9 -18.96 -4.73 -14.29
CA LEU A 9 -17.50 -4.82 -14.51
C LEU A 9 -17.21 -5.18 -15.97
N GLU A 10 -17.99 -6.08 -16.56
CA GLU A 10 -17.87 -6.47 -17.96
C GLU A 10 -18.33 -5.37 -18.95
N THR A 11 -19.33 -4.56 -18.58
CA THR A 11 -19.90 -3.55 -19.48
C THR A 11 -19.28 -2.16 -19.36
N LYS A 12 -18.58 -1.84 -18.27
CA LYS A 12 -17.97 -0.51 -18.05
C LYS A 12 -16.49 -0.40 -18.39
N GLY A 13 -15.94 -1.39 -19.03
CA GLY A 13 -14.56 -1.37 -19.46
C GLY A 13 -13.55 -1.67 -18.34
N ASP A 14 -12.36 -1.92 -18.74
CA ASP A 14 -11.25 -2.34 -17.93
C ASP A 14 -11.03 -1.44 -16.69
N LEU A 15 -10.62 -2.06 -15.60
CA LEU A 15 -10.05 -1.33 -14.49
C LEU A 15 -8.97 -0.40 -15.04
N PRO A 16 -8.91 0.86 -14.56
CA PRO A 16 -7.87 1.77 -15.03
C PRO A 16 -6.51 1.11 -14.85
N PRO A 17 -5.59 1.26 -15.82
CA PRO A 17 -4.28 0.66 -15.73
C PRO A 17 -3.56 1.18 -14.48
N LEU A 18 -2.88 0.30 -13.77
CA LEU A 18 -1.97 0.68 -12.71
C LEU A 18 -0.82 1.51 -13.28
N SER A 19 -0.27 2.43 -12.49
CA SER A 19 0.88 3.21 -12.92
C SER A 19 2.09 2.28 -13.19
N ASP A 20 2.90 2.65 -14.18
CA ASP A 20 4.11 1.88 -14.52
C ASP A 20 5.06 1.75 -13.33
N VAL A 21 5.11 2.77 -12.48
CA VAL A 21 5.92 2.77 -11.25
C VAL A 21 5.41 1.69 -10.29
N LEU A 22 4.11 1.54 -10.13
CA LEU A 22 3.53 0.54 -9.25
C LEU A 22 3.79 -0.89 -9.76
N LEU A 23 3.63 -1.12 -11.06
CA LEU A 23 3.92 -2.41 -11.69
C LEU A 23 5.40 -2.77 -11.57
N ASN A 24 6.29 -1.81 -11.82
CA ASN A 24 7.73 -2.01 -11.68
C ASN A 24 8.12 -2.28 -10.23
N LEU A 25 7.53 -1.55 -9.29
CA LEU A 25 7.76 -1.74 -7.86
C LEU A 25 7.31 -3.13 -7.40
N GLU A 26 6.14 -3.58 -7.83
CA GLU A 26 5.63 -4.92 -7.53
C GLU A 26 6.57 -6.02 -8.04
N ASN A 27 7.01 -5.91 -9.29
CA ASN A 27 7.95 -6.86 -9.88
C ASN A 27 9.27 -6.91 -9.10
N ARG A 28 9.79 -5.76 -8.69
CA ARG A 28 11.04 -5.68 -7.93
C ARG A 28 10.91 -6.20 -6.51
N VAL A 29 9.84 -5.87 -5.81
CA VAL A 29 9.59 -6.36 -4.44
C VAL A 29 9.42 -7.88 -4.40
N ASN A 30 8.85 -8.46 -5.46
CA ASN A 30 8.66 -9.91 -5.57
C ASN A 30 9.87 -10.67 -6.14
N ASP A 31 10.88 -9.96 -6.65
CA ASP A 31 12.11 -10.56 -7.15
C ASP A 31 13.11 -10.76 -6.00
N PRO A 32 13.48 -12.02 -5.67
CA PRO A 32 14.45 -12.28 -4.60
C PRO A 32 15.84 -11.71 -4.84
N SER A 33 16.16 -11.37 -6.09
CA SER A 33 17.46 -10.79 -6.47
C SER A 33 17.51 -9.27 -6.36
N SER A 34 16.37 -8.62 -6.15
CA SER A 34 16.30 -7.15 -6.02
C SER A 34 16.86 -6.69 -4.69
N ASP A 35 17.57 -5.58 -4.74
CA ASP A 35 18.09 -4.92 -3.56
C ASP A 35 17.32 -3.63 -3.20
N ILE A 36 17.63 -3.09 -2.03
CA ILE A 36 16.98 -1.88 -1.51
C ILE A 36 17.29 -0.66 -2.38
N GLU A 37 18.47 -0.59 -2.98
CA GLU A 37 18.88 0.54 -3.81
C GLU A 37 18.08 0.60 -5.11
N GLU A 38 17.79 -0.55 -5.73
CA GLU A 38 16.93 -0.63 -6.91
C GLU A 38 15.51 -0.15 -6.59
N ILE A 39 14.96 -0.59 -5.46
CA ILE A 39 13.62 -0.19 -5.01
C ILE A 39 13.60 1.29 -4.65
N SER A 40 14.63 1.78 -3.95
CA SER A 40 14.79 3.20 -3.63
C SER A 40 14.86 4.05 -4.89
N GLY A 41 15.61 3.62 -5.91
CA GLY A 41 15.71 4.30 -7.19
C GLY A 41 14.36 4.45 -7.91
N LEU A 42 13.54 3.40 -7.91
CA LEU A 42 12.18 3.46 -8.47
C LEU A 42 11.30 4.46 -7.72
N ILE A 43 11.32 4.42 -6.39
CA ILE A 43 10.47 5.26 -5.55
C ILE A 43 10.90 6.73 -5.62
N GLN A 44 12.17 7.03 -5.80
CA GLN A 44 12.68 8.40 -5.95
C GLN A 44 12.03 9.16 -7.12
N THR A 45 11.54 8.46 -8.13
CA THR A 45 10.81 9.08 -9.24
C THR A 45 9.43 9.61 -8.83
N GLU A 46 8.95 9.22 -7.65
CA GLU A 46 7.64 9.61 -7.09
C GLU A 46 7.81 10.41 -5.79
N PRO A 47 7.95 11.74 -5.86
CA PRO A 47 8.26 12.57 -4.67
C PRO A 47 7.23 12.46 -3.54
N VAL A 48 5.94 12.30 -3.90
CA VAL A 48 4.86 12.18 -2.91
C VAL A 48 4.97 10.86 -2.15
N LEU A 49 5.24 9.77 -2.84
CA LEU A 49 5.44 8.45 -2.23
C LEU A 49 6.70 8.46 -1.36
N SER A 50 7.81 8.99 -1.87
CA SER A 50 9.07 9.13 -1.13
C SER A 50 8.90 9.88 0.18
N GLY A 51 8.27 11.06 0.14
CA GLY A 51 8.03 11.87 1.34
C GLY A 51 7.13 11.17 2.36
N ARG A 52 6.13 10.44 1.90
CA ARG A 52 5.23 9.69 2.79
C ARG A 52 5.91 8.49 3.44
N LEU A 53 6.78 7.78 2.72
CA LEU A 53 7.55 6.66 3.28
C LEU A 53 8.50 7.14 4.37
N ILE A 54 9.24 8.22 4.14
CA ILE A 54 10.13 8.82 5.15
C ILE A 54 9.32 9.26 6.38
N LYS A 55 8.20 9.97 6.17
CA LYS A 55 7.33 10.40 7.25
C LYS A 55 6.76 9.22 8.06
N LEU A 56 6.34 8.16 7.38
CA LEU A 56 5.80 6.98 8.03
C LEU A 56 6.87 6.22 8.83
N SER A 57 8.08 6.10 8.28
CA SER A 57 9.20 5.44 8.97
C SER A 57 9.61 6.16 10.26
N ASN A 58 9.34 7.46 10.36
CA ASN A 58 9.56 8.29 11.55
C ASN A 58 8.36 8.36 12.49
N SER A 59 7.24 7.74 12.13
CA SER A 59 6.06 7.73 13.00
C SER A 59 6.27 6.85 14.23
N VAL A 60 5.49 7.12 15.27
CA VAL A 60 5.51 6.34 16.52
C VAL A 60 5.31 4.84 16.29
N LEU A 61 4.51 4.47 15.28
CA LEU A 61 4.23 3.07 14.94
C LEU A 61 5.45 2.30 14.42
N PHE A 62 6.37 2.97 13.71
CA PHE A 62 7.49 2.31 13.04
C PHE A 62 8.86 2.70 13.58
N GLY A 63 8.97 3.76 14.36
CA GLY A 63 10.28 4.20 14.79
C GLY A 63 10.31 5.25 15.89
N GLY A 64 9.16 5.61 16.46
CA GLY A 64 9.10 6.65 17.48
C GLY A 64 10.07 6.38 18.63
N GLY A 65 11.03 7.30 18.84
CA GLY A 65 12.09 7.18 19.84
C GLY A 65 13.41 6.57 19.34
N ARG A 66 13.50 6.21 18.07
CA ARG A 66 14.76 5.84 17.38
C ARG A 66 15.29 7.04 16.60
N ASP A 67 16.52 6.90 16.10
CA ASP A 67 17.14 7.90 15.22
C ASP A 67 16.22 8.26 14.04
N GLU A 68 16.18 9.54 13.72
CA GLU A 68 15.35 10.05 12.63
C GLU A 68 15.90 9.57 11.28
N VAL A 69 15.01 9.06 10.44
CA VAL A 69 15.31 8.63 9.08
C VAL A 69 15.20 9.82 8.15
N HIS A 70 16.25 10.07 7.37
CA HIS A 70 16.33 11.18 6.43
C HIS A 70 16.41 10.76 4.97
N ASN A 71 16.65 9.49 4.70
CA ASN A 71 16.76 8.97 3.33
C ASN A 71 15.84 7.79 3.08
N LEU A 72 15.62 7.51 1.81
CA LEU A 72 14.64 6.53 1.37
C LEU A 72 15.08 5.09 1.64
N SER A 73 16.37 4.77 1.46
CA SER A 73 16.89 3.42 1.72
C SER A 73 16.72 3.03 3.19
N GLU A 74 17.01 3.95 4.12
CA GLU A 74 16.74 3.73 5.55
C GLU A 74 15.25 3.58 5.86
N ALA A 75 14.39 4.38 5.20
CA ALA A 75 12.95 4.25 5.34
C ALA A 75 12.46 2.86 4.90
N ILE A 76 12.97 2.36 3.77
CA ILE A 76 12.64 1.03 3.25
C ILE A 76 13.14 -0.06 4.21
N MET A 77 14.36 0.05 4.72
CA MET A 77 14.89 -0.90 5.70
C MET A 77 14.04 -0.95 6.97
N ARG A 78 13.58 0.19 7.45
CA ARG A 78 12.76 0.28 8.66
C ARG A 78 11.35 -0.25 8.46
N LEU A 79 10.72 0.05 7.34
CA LEU A 79 9.34 -0.34 7.00
C LEU A 79 9.25 -1.76 6.45
N GLY A 80 10.26 -2.19 5.71
CA GLY A 80 10.26 -3.42 4.92
C GLY A 80 9.64 -3.22 3.53
N MET A 81 10.14 -3.97 2.55
CA MET A 81 9.74 -3.86 1.14
C MET A 81 8.23 -4.10 0.92
N LYS A 82 7.65 -5.04 1.66
CA LYS A 82 6.22 -5.32 1.57
C LYS A 82 5.36 -4.14 2.01
N MET A 83 5.69 -3.48 3.12
CA MET A 83 4.98 -2.30 3.59
C MET A 83 5.11 -1.14 2.60
N VAL A 84 6.27 -1.01 1.97
CA VAL A 84 6.49 -0.01 0.90
C VAL A 84 5.56 -0.25 -0.28
N LEU A 85 5.41 -1.50 -0.72
CA LEU A 85 4.50 -1.88 -1.79
C LEU A 85 3.03 -1.62 -1.40
N ASP A 86 2.61 -2.02 -0.21
CA ASP A 86 1.25 -1.79 0.30
C ASP A 86 0.91 -0.30 0.35
N LEU A 87 1.86 0.55 0.75
CA LEU A 87 1.71 2.00 0.72
C LEU A 87 1.61 2.56 -0.69
N ALA A 88 2.43 2.05 -1.61
CA ALA A 88 2.38 2.47 -3.01
C ALA A 88 1.00 2.16 -3.61
N TYR A 89 0.47 0.96 -3.39
CA TYR A 89 -0.91 0.62 -3.78
C TYR A 89 -1.94 1.55 -3.16
N THR A 90 -1.82 1.81 -1.87
CA THR A 90 -2.73 2.70 -1.12
C THR A 90 -2.79 4.11 -1.72
N LEU A 91 -1.67 4.61 -2.24
CA LEU A 91 -1.58 5.95 -2.79
C LEU A 91 -1.97 6.03 -4.27
N GLU A 92 -1.69 4.97 -5.03
CA GLU A 92 -1.91 4.96 -6.48
C GLU A 92 -3.32 4.50 -6.86
N LEU A 93 -3.87 3.48 -6.19
CA LEU A 93 -5.20 2.97 -6.50
C LEU A 93 -6.31 4.05 -6.49
N PRO A 94 -6.36 4.97 -5.50
CA PRO A 94 -7.37 6.03 -5.53
C PRO A 94 -7.27 6.98 -6.72
N LYS A 95 -6.07 7.17 -7.27
CA LYS A 95 -5.87 8.03 -8.45
C LYS A 95 -6.47 7.42 -9.71
N ALA A 96 -6.50 6.09 -9.77
CA ALA A 96 -7.04 5.35 -10.91
C ALA A 96 -8.58 5.48 -11.03
N PHE A 97 -9.28 5.78 -9.92
CA PHE A 97 -10.73 5.94 -9.93
C PHE A 97 -11.13 7.39 -10.20
N LYS A 98 -12.07 7.58 -11.15
CA LYS A 98 -12.62 8.93 -11.43
C LYS A 98 -13.30 9.48 -10.18
N LYS A 99 -12.95 10.71 -9.80
CA LYS A 99 -13.61 11.40 -8.69
C LYS A 99 -15.10 11.58 -9.00
N SER A 100 -15.98 11.04 -8.15
CA SER A 100 -17.41 11.30 -8.17
C SER A 100 -17.72 12.41 -7.18
N LYS A 101 -18.60 13.35 -7.56
CA LYS A 101 -19.05 14.43 -6.66
C LYS A 101 -19.90 13.93 -5.49
N SER A 102 -20.50 12.74 -5.63
CA SER A 102 -21.37 12.12 -4.63
C SER A 102 -20.68 11.11 -3.72
N PHE A 103 -19.37 10.88 -3.89
CA PHE A 103 -18.63 9.87 -3.15
C PHE A 103 -17.40 10.48 -2.48
N ASP A 104 -17.35 10.43 -1.16
CA ASP A 104 -16.20 10.87 -0.39
C ASP A 104 -15.09 9.79 -0.41
N HIS A 105 -14.21 9.92 -1.42
CA HIS A 105 -13.08 9.01 -1.59
C HIS A 105 -12.13 9.00 -0.38
N ILE A 106 -11.96 10.14 0.29
CA ILE A 106 -11.05 10.26 1.44
C ILE A 106 -11.59 9.46 2.62
N GLN A 107 -12.87 9.61 2.92
CA GLN A 107 -13.55 8.86 3.97
C GLN A 107 -13.55 7.36 3.67
N PHE A 108 -13.85 6.98 2.44
CA PHE A 108 -13.85 5.59 2.01
C PHE A 108 -12.48 4.93 2.22
N TRP A 109 -11.42 5.55 1.72
CA TRP A 109 -10.07 4.99 1.84
C TRP A 109 -9.56 4.98 3.27
N LYS A 110 -9.85 6.03 4.06
CA LYS A 110 -9.53 6.04 5.50
C LYS A 110 -10.21 4.90 6.24
N HIS A 111 -11.49 4.68 5.96
CA HIS A 111 -12.25 3.60 6.58
C HIS A 111 -11.69 2.22 6.17
N SER A 112 -11.55 1.99 4.87
CA SER A 112 -11.05 0.70 4.34
C SER A 112 -9.66 0.35 4.89
N LEU A 113 -8.75 1.30 4.89
CA LEU A 113 -7.41 1.10 5.46
C LEU A 113 -7.45 0.89 6.97
N GLY A 114 -8.27 1.67 7.68
CA GLY A 114 -8.44 1.53 9.12
C GLY A 114 -8.91 0.12 9.48
N VAL A 115 -9.92 -0.39 8.77
CA VAL A 115 -10.43 -1.76 8.97
C VAL A 115 -9.37 -2.80 8.62
N ALA A 116 -8.66 -2.66 7.51
CA ALA A 116 -7.61 -3.58 7.10
C ALA A 116 -6.49 -3.67 8.15
N TYR A 117 -6.00 -2.54 8.65
CA TYR A 117 -4.98 -2.52 9.70
C TYR A 117 -5.48 -3.09 11.03
N LEU A 118 -6.72 -2.78 11.43
CA LEU A 118 -7.33 -3.35 12.64
C LEU A 118 -7.50 -4.85 12.53
N SER A 119 -7.96 -5.35 11.39
CA SER A 119 -8.12 -6.79 11.13
C SER A 119 -6.79 -7.52 11.24
N ARG A 120 -5.73 -6.97 10.64
CA ARG A 120 -4.39 -7.53 10.74
C ARG A 120 -3.85 -7.48 12.17
N SER A 121 -4.01 -6.35 12.87
CA SER A 121 -3.57 -6.19 14.26
C SER A 121 -4.27 -7.18 15.18
N LEU A 122 -5.56 -7.38 14.99
CA LEU A 122 -6.34 -8.35 15.75
C LEU A 122 -5.86 -9.79 15.47
N ALA A 123 -5.61 -10.13 14.20
CA ALA A 123 -5.09 -11.43 13.82
C ALA A 123 -3.72 -11.71 14.44
N ILE A 124 -2.83 -10.72 14.50
CA ILE A 124 -1.54 -10.81 15.21
C ILE A 124 -1.77 -11.10 16.69
N HIS A 125 -2.67 -10.35 17.33
CA HIS A 125 -2.97 -10.50 18.76
C HIS A 125 -3.57 -11.88 19.10
N LEU A 126 -4.33 -12.44 18.19
CA LEU A 126 -4.90 -13.79 18.31
C LEU A 126 -3.92 -14.92 17.95
N GLY A 127 -2.68 -14.59 17.59
CA GLY A 127 -1.64 -15.58 17.28
C GLY A 127 -1.79 -16.25 15.91
N SER A 128 -2.43 -15.59 14.96
CA SER A 128 -2.62 -16.13 13.61
C SER A 128 -1.30 -16.34 12.88
N GLN A 129 -1.27 -17.33 11.99
CA GLN A 129 -0.12 -17.64 11.14
C GLN A 129 0.17 -16.48 10.18
N LYS A 130 1.41 -16.39 9.70
CA LYS A 130 1.84 -15.28 8.82
C LYS A 130 0.98 -15.17 7.55
N GLU A 131 0.58 -16.30 6.98
CA GLU A 131 -0.27 -16.37 5.78
C GLU A 131 -1.68 -15.79 6.04
N ASP A 132 -2.22 -16.03 7.23
CA ASP A 132 -3.53 -15.53 7.65
C ASP A 132 -3.52 -14.02 7.90
N LEU A 133 -2.36 -13.42 8.22
CA LEU A 133 -2.24 -11.98 8.45
C LEU A 133 -2.49 -11.16 7.18
N ASP A 134 -1.98 -11.64 6.05
CA ASP A 134 -2.19 -10.97 4.77
C ASP A 134 -3.64 -11.14 4.30
N ALA A 135 -4.21 -12.33 4.49
CA ALA A 135 -5.62 -12.58 4.22
C ALA A 135 -6.52 -11.69 5.11
N SER A 136 -6.19 -11.54 6.39
CA SER A 136 -6.93 -10.66 7.32
C SER A 136 -6.88 -9.19 6.92
N TYR A 137 -5.73 -8.72 6.41
CA TYR A 137 -5.59 -7.36 5.89
C TYR A 137 -6.47 -7.14 4.65
N LEU A 138 -6.45 -8.06 3.70
CA LEU A 138 -7.23 -7.97 2.47
C LEU A 138 -8.74 -8.11 2.70
N ALA A 139 -9.14 -8.86 3.73
CA ALA A 139 -10.55 -9.06 4.07
C ALA A 139 -11.17 -7.86 4.82
N GLY A 140 -10.35 -7.05 5.47
CA GLY A 140 -10.77 -5.83 6.18
C GLY A 140 -10.81 -4.64 5.26
#